data_d77692b0ad1cf3d91c2dfe5b1edb76d1
#
_entry.id   d77692b0ad1cf3d91c2dfe5b1edb76d1
#
_cell.length_a   1.000
_cell.length_b   1.000
_cell.length_c   1.000
_cell.angle_alpha   90.00
_cell.angle_beta   90.00
_cell.angle_gamma   90.00
#
_symmetry.space_group_name_H-M   'P 1'
#
loop_
_entity.id
_entity.type
_entity.pdbx_description
1 polymer ?
#
loop_
_entity_poly.entity_id
_entity_poly.type
_entity_poly.pdbx_seq_one_letter_code
_entity_poly.pdbx_strand_id
1 'polypeptide(L)'
;MKFTHVQIQRLIELGLNTGLEYEFANSIEREANFKQLEKELVKQNKAALKRLHEEKRPLLKTVEQKLIGVLTENGFIEVITPILMSRGLLEKMGLTPELFRQVFWVDEGKKRCLRPMLAPHLYYLLRKMKKIWPAPLKIFEVGPCFRKESKGGYHMEEFTMLNLVCFSCTEPLAELLDLADKLLDPFNIPFNITDEYSEVYGRTIDIVVNDVEIASAAVGPHELDKNWDITGSWYGIGLGLERLAMVLQGYQNIRRVSRSLSYQDGARLNI
;
A
#
# COMPACT_ATOMS: atom_id res chain seq x y z
N MET A 1 13.47 35.05 10.40
CA MET A 1 12.17 34.51 10.89
C MET A 1 11.74 33.35 10.02
N LYS A 2 11.09 32.30 10.59
CA LYS A 2 10.50 31.18 9.82
C LYS A 2 8.99 31.35 9.73
N PHE A 3 8.33 30.58 8.85
CA PHE A 3 6.86 30.48 8.84
C PHE A 3 6.32 30.06 10.21
N THR A 4 5.13 30.54 10.55
CA THR A 4 4.43 30.04 11.74
C THR A 4 3.99 28.59 11.54
N HIS A 5 3.75 27.86 12.63
CA HIS A 5 3.27 26.48 12.56
C HIS A 5 1.99 26.36 11.70
N VAL A 6 1.05 27.30 11.83
CA VAL A 6 -0.19 27.31 11.05
C VAL A 6 0.08 27.54 9.56
N GLN A 7 0.99 28.47 9.23
CA GLN A 7 1.37 28.74 7.83
C GLN A 7 2.04 27.53 7.19
N ILE A 8 3.00 26.93 7.87
CA ILE A 8 3.69 25.76 7.31
C ILE A 8 2.73 24.55 7.15
N GLN A 9 1.84 24.32 8.13
CA GLN A 9 0.84 23.28 8.03
C GLN A 9 -0.09 23.50 6.83
N ARG A 10 -0.56 24.72 6.61
CA ARG A 10 -1.39 25.06 5.45
C ARG A 10 -0.68 24.83 4.13
N LEU A 11 0.60 25.23 4.03
CA LEU A 11 1.39 25.02 2.82
C LEU A 11 1.65 23.52 2.56
N ILE A 12 1.96 22.73 3.59
CA ILE A 12 2.12 21.26 3.49
C ILE A 12 0.81 20.61 3.03
N GLU A 13 -0.33 21.00 3.58
CA GLU A 13 -1.64 20.50 3.14
C GLU A 13 -1.90 20.80 1.66
N LEU A 14 -1.48 21.96 1.17
CA LEU A 14 -1.59 22.34 -0.24
C LEU A 14 -0.54 21.66 -1.12
N GLY A 15 0.47 21.00 -0.55
CA GLY A 15 1.46 20.23 -1.28
C GLY A 15 2.87 20.78 -1.29
N LEU A 16 3.20 21.70 -0.39
CA LEU A 16 4.59 22.08 -0.19
C LEU A 16 5.39 20.88 0.31
N ASN A 17 6.49 20.58 -0.35
CA ASN A 17 7.42 19.54 0.11
C ASN A 17 8.09 19.98 1.41
N THR A 18 8.13 19.10 2.40
CA THR A 18 8.86 19.31 3.66
C THR A 18 10.36 19.19 3.38
N GLY A 19 11.17 19.99 4.07
CA GLY A 19 12.63 20.00 3.93
C GLY A 19 13.21 21.28 3.35
N LEU A 20 12.37 22.19 2.87
CA LEU A 20 12.82 23.56 2.52
C LEU A 20 12.79 24.44 3.77
N GLU A 21 13.93 24.96 4.13
CA GLU A 21 14.01 25.98 5.19
C GLU A 21 13.79 27.36 4.58
N TYR A 22 12.80 28.06 5.11
CA TYR A 22 12.48 29.44 4.73
C TYR A 22 12.88 30.38 5.85
N GLU A 23 13.75 31.34 5.55
CA GLU A 23 14.13 32.40 6.48
C GLU A 23 13.76 33.77 5.91
N PHE A 24 13.16 34.61 6.75
CA PHE A 24 12.68 35.94 6.38
C PHE A 24 13.26 37.00 7.29
N ALA A 25 13.55 38.17 6.74
CA ALA A 25 14.08 39.29 7.51
C ALA A 25 13.04 39.84 8.53
N ASN A 26 11.77 39.87 8.18
CA ASN A 26 10.71 40.39 9.02
C ASN A 26 9.35 39.75 8.76
N SER A 27 8.33 40.10 9.53
CA SER A 27 6.98 39.54 9.44
C SER A 27 6.25 39.92 8.14
N ILE A 28 6.54 41.06 7.56
CA ILE A 28 5.92 41.54 6.31
C ILE A 28 6.39 40.68 5.15
N GLU A 29 7.70 40.44 5.07
CA GLU A 29 8.29 39.55 4.06
C GLU A 29 7.78 38.12 4.18
N ARG A 30 7.71 37.58 5.40
CA ARG A 30 7.14 36.25 5.67
C ARG A 30 5.70 36.14 5.17
N GLU A 31 4.86 37.14 5.49
CA GLU A 31 3.45 37.15 5.09
C GLU A 31 3.26 37.28 3.58
N ALA A 32 4.08 38.07 2.91
CA ALA A 32 4.07 38.24 1.46
C ALA A 32 4.45 36.89 0.77
N ASN A 33 5.52 36.27 1.24
CA ASN A 33 5.95 34.95 0.71
C ASN A 33 4.93 33.84 0.98
N PHE A 34 4.31 33.82 2.17
CA PHE A 34 3.23 32.87 2.47
C PHE A 34 2.08 32.99 1.48
N LYS A 35 1.55 34.22 1.26
CA LYS A 35 0.45 34.48 0.32
C LYS A 35 0.81 34.10 -1.12
N GLN A 36 2.05 34.36 -1.53
CA GLN A 36 2.51 33.99 -2.87
C GLN A 36 2.55 32.46 -3.03
N LEU A 37 3.18 31.74 -2.10
CA LEU A 37 3.26 30.27 -2.12
C LEU A 37 1.87 29.63 -2.04
N GLU A 38 1.02 30.11 -1.14
CA GLU A 38 -0.36 29.61 -1.03
C GLU A 38 -1.11 29.76 -2.36
N LYS A 39 -1.05 30.94 -3.00
CA LYS A 39 -1.69 31.19 -4.31
C LYS A 39 -1.17 30.24 -5.39
N GLU A 40 0.13 29.99 -5.41
CA GLU A 40 0.76 29.09 -6.38
C GLU A 40 0.33 27.64 -6.17
N LEU A 41 0.37 27.16 -4.94
CA LEU A 41 -0.08 25.82 -4.57
C LEU A 41 -1.59 25.62 -4.84
N VAL A 42 -2.42 26.62 -4.55
CA VAL A 42 -3.85 26.60 -4.92
C VAL A 42 -4.03 26.48 -6.43
N LYS A 43 -3.24 27.22 -7.22
CA LYS A 43 -3.27 27.12 -8.70
C LYS A 43 -2.90 25.72 -9.17
N GLN A 44 -1.87 25.09 -8.55
CA GLN A 44 -1.45 23.73 -8.86
C GLN A 44 -2.55 22.69 -8.53
N ASN A 45 -3.20 22.82 -7.36
CA ASN A 45 -4.32 21.95 -6.98
C ASN A 45 -5.50 22.07 -7.95
N LYS A 46 -5.85 23.28 -8.38
CA LYS A 46 -6.89 23.51 -9.41
C LYS A 46 -6.51 22.88 -10.75
N ALA A 47 -5.25 22.96 -11.15
CA ALA A 47 -4.77 22.31 -12.38
C ALA A 47 -4.82 20.78 -12.27
N ALA A 48 -4.49 20.21 -11.11
CA ALA A 48 -4.59 18.76 -10.87
C ALA A 48 -6.05 18.27 -10.97
N LEU A 49 -7.01 19.00 -10.39
CA LEU A 49 -8.44 18.67 -10.51
C LEU A 49 -8.94 18.73 -11.97
N LYS A 50 -8.43 19.70 -12.77
CA LYS A 50 -8.76 19.75 -14.20
C LYS A 50 -8.22 18.52 -14.95
N ARG A 51 -6.97 18.13 -14.68
CA ARG A 51 -6.38 16.91 -15.27
C ARG A 51 -7.21 15.68 -14.93
N LEU A 52 -7.61 15.50 -13.66
CA LEU A 52 -8.48 14.39 -13.26
C LEU A 52 -9.80 14.37 -14.07
N HIS A 53 -10.39 15.54 -14.34
CA HIS A 53 -11.58 15.65 -15.18
C HIS A 53 -11.30 15.21 -16.64
N GLU A 54 -10.12 15.49 -17.16
CA GLU A 54 -9.70 15.11 -18.52
C GLU A 54 -9.38 13.62 -18.61
N GLU A 55 -8.59 13.10 -17.66
CA GLU A 55 -8.17 11.70 -17.56
C GLU A 55 -9.30 10.76 -17.14
N LYS A 56 -10.32 11.27 -16.43
CA LYS A 56 -11.53 10.54 -15.96
C LYS A 56 -11.24 9.33 -15.08
N ARG A 57 -10.00 9.16 -14.60
CA ARG A 57 -9.61 8.03 -13.78
C ARG A 57 -8.54 8.44 -12.75
N PRO A 58 -8.73 8.14 -11.46
CA PRO A 58 -7.73 8.43 -10.43
C PRO A 58 -6.46 7.61 -10.64
N LEU A 59 -5.31 8.17 -10.24
CA LEU A 59 -4.01 7.51 -10.29
C LEU A 59 -4.03 6.14 -9.60
N LEU A 60 -4.64 6.02 -8.42
CA LEU A 60 -4.71 4.76 -7.70
C LEU A 60 -5.33 3.64 -8.55
N LYS A 61 -6.38 3.95 -9.32
CA LYS A 61 -7.02 2.99 -10.23
C LYS A 61 -6.20 2.70 -11.49
N THR A 62 -5.38 3.64 -11.91
CA THR A 62 -4.43 3.44 -13.00
C THR A 62 -3.28 2.52 -12.57
N VAL A 63 -2.75 2.74 -11.36
CA VAL A 63 -1.74 1.85 -10.74
C VAL A 63 -2.28 0.44 -10.60
N GLU A 64 -3.48 0.29 -10.00
CA GLU A 64 -4.16 -0.99 -9.84
C GLU A 64 -4.28 -1.76 -11.17
N GLN A 65 -4.76 -1.09 -12.23
CA GLN A 65 -4.94 -1.72 -13.52
C GLN A 65 -3.63 -2.18 -14.16
N LYS A 66 -2.56 -1.39 -14.04
CA LYS A 66 -1.24 -1.78 -14.56
C LYS A 66 -0.71 -3.04 -13.85
N LEU A 67 -0.81 -3.07 -12.51
CA LEU A 67 -0.39 -4.24 -11.72
C LEU A 67 -1.21 -5.49 -12.06
N ILE A 68 -2.54 -5.36 -12.19
CA ILE A 68 -3.42 -6.47 -12.62
C ILE A 68 -3.01 -6.97 -14.01
N GLY A 69 -2.73 -6.06 -14.95
CA GLY A 69 -2.26 -6.41 -16.30
C GLY A 69 -0.99 -7.26 -16.25
N VAL A 70 0.04 -6.81 -15.55
CA VAL A 70 1.30 -7.55 -15.38
C VAL A 70 1.06 -8.94 -14.79
N LEU A 71 0.23 -9.05 -13.75
CA LEU A 71 -0.04 -10.33 -13.09
C LEU A 71 -0.78 -11.30 -14.01
N THR A 72 -1.82 -10.83 -14.70
CA THR A 72 -2.57 -11.68 -15.63
C THR A 72 -1.73 -12.15 -16.80
N GLU A 73 -0.86 -11.31 -17.36
CA GLU A 73 0.11 -11.66 -18.39
C GLU A 73 1.15 -12.69 -17.91
N ASN A 74 1.47 -12.70 -16.61
CA ASN A 74 2.36 -13.69 -15.99
C ASN A 74 1.61 -14.92 -15.43
N GLY A 75 0.35 -15.11 -15.81
CA GLY A 75 -0.45 -16.30 -15.51
C GLY A 75 -1.05 -16.35 -14.11
N PHE A 76 -1.10 -15.22 -13.41
CA PHE A 76 -1.82 -15.14 -12.15
C PHE A 76 -3.34 -14.97 -12.38
N ILE A 77 -4.12 -15.61 -11.55
CA ILE A 77 -5.58 -15.58 -11.58
C ILE A 77 -6.07 -14.64 -10.48
N GLU A 78 -6.86 -13.64 -10.85
CA GLU A 78 -7.48 -12.73 -9.89
C GLU A 78 -8.59 -13.47 -9.13
N VAL A 79 -8.59 -13.31 -7.81
CA VAL A 79 -9.63 -13.85 -6.93
C VAL A 79 -10.25 -12.72 -6.11
N ILE A 80 -11.47 -12.93 -5.64
CA ILE A 80 -12.21 -11.98 -4.80
C ILE A 80 -12.63 -12.69 -3.54
N THR A 81 -12.28 -12.11 -2.38
CA THR A 81 -12.63 -12.66 -1.08
C THR A 81 -13.42 -11.65 -0.23
N PRO A 82 -14.16 -12.11 0.80
CA PRO A 82 -14.94 -11.21 1.65
C PRO A 82 -14.09 -10.16 2.37
N ILE A 83 -14.63 -8.95 2.51
CA ILE A 83 -14.03 -7.90 3.37
C ILE A 83 -14.14 -8.27 4.85
N LEU A 84 -15.22 -8.98 5.23
CA LEU A 84 -15.39 -9.50 6.58
C LEU A 84 -14.59 -10.78 6.76
N MET A 85 -13.73 -10.78 7.77
CA MET A 85 -12.84 -11.89 8.10
C MET A 85 -13.18 -12.47 9.48
N SER A 86 -13.14 -13.78 9.62
CA SER A 86 -13.30 -14.42 10.92
C SER A 86 -12.02 -14.32 11.75
N ARG A 87 -12.18 -14.19 13.06
CA ARG A 87 -11.07 -14.20 14.02
C ARG A 87 -10.15 -15.44 13.84
N GLY A 88 -10.73 -16.62 13.62
CA GLY A 88 -9.97 -17.85 13.47
C GLY A 88 -8.99 -17.85 12.29
N LEU A 89 -9.24 -17.06 11.23
CA LEU A 89 -8.27 -16.88 10.15
C LEU A 89 -7.06 -16.05 10.60
N LEU A 90 -7.28 -15.03 11.43
CA LEU A 90 -6.20 -14.22 12.00
C LEU A 90 -5.36 -15.01 13.02
N GLU A 91 -6.01 -15.84 13.84
CA GLU A 91 -5.33 -16.73 14.78
C GLU A 91 -4.41 -17.71 14.05
N LYS A 92 -4.85 -18.24 12.91
CA LYS A 92 -4.01 -19.11 12.05
C LYS A 92 -2.80 -18.40 11.45
N MET A 93 -2.86 -17.07 11.30
CA MET A 93 -1.71 -16.26 10.88
C MET A 93 -0.72 -15.97 12.00
N GLY A 94 -0.97 -16.43 13.23
CA GLY A 94 -0.07 -16.23 14.34
C GLY A 94 0.07 -14.77 14.78
N LEU A 95 -0.98 -13.95 14.60
CA LEU A 95 -0.93 -12.53 14.98
C LEU A 95 -0.64 -12.37 16.48
N THR A 96 0.26 -11.45 16.80
CA THR A 96 0.57 -11.07 18.18
C THR A 96 -0.58 -10.30 18.84
N PRO A 97 -0.64 -10.20 20.18
CA PRO A 97 -1.63 -9.36 20.85
C PRO A 97 -1.62 -7.90 20.38
N GLU A 98 -0.45 -7.37 20.00
CA GLU A 98 -0.25 -6.04 19.46
C GLU A 98 -0.99 -5.87 18.13
N LEU A 99 -0.80 -6.79 17.21
CA LEU A 99 -1.48 -6.81 15.92
C LEU A 99 -3.00 -6.98 16.09
N PHE A 100 -3.45 -7.80 17.05
CA PHE A 100 -4.88 -7.92 17.36
C PHE A 100 -5.50 -6.61 17.88
N ARG A 101 -4.75 -5.72 18.51
CA ARG A 101 -5.24 -4.39 18.93
C ARG A 101 -5.51 -3.47 17.74
N GLN A 102 -4.80 -3.67 16.64
CA GLN A 102 -4.99 -2.88 15.40
C GLN A 102 -6.21 -3.32 14.58
N VAL A 103 -6.87 -4.40 14.95
CA VAL A 103 -8.00 -4.95 14.18
C VAL A 103 -9.29 -4.17 14.46
N PHE A 104 -10.03 -3.84 13.39
CA PHE A 104 -11.40 -3.31 13.46
C PHE A 104 -12.40 -4.44 13.62
N TRP A 105 -12.82 -4.72 14.86
CA TRP A 105 -13.85 -5.69 15.16
C TRP A 105 -15.23 -5.14 14.82
N VAL A 106 -16.10 -5.95 14.18
CA VAL A 106 -17.44 -5.54 13.78
C VAL A 106 -18.54 -6.09 14.69
N ASP A 107 -18.19 -6.91 15.66
CA ASP A 107 -19.10 -7.45 16.69
C ASP A 107 -18.47 -7.40 18.07
N GLU A 108 -19.32 -7.31 19.11
CA GLU A 108 -18.89 -7.24 20.52
C GLU A 108 -18.09 -8.47 20.95
N GLY A 109 -18.41 -9.64 20.43
CA GLY A 109 -17.72 -10.88 20.72
C GLY A 109 -16.37 -11.03 20.02
N LYS A 110 -15.98 -10.04 19.23
CA LYS A 110 -14.72 -10.05 18.44
C LYS A 110 -14.53 -11.33 17.62
N LYS A 111 -15.62 -11.83 17.04
CA LYS A 111 -15.61 -13.03 16.17
C LYS A 111 -15.34 -12.70 14.72
N ARG A 112 -15.70 -11.48 14.28
CA ARG A 112 -15.52 -11.00 12.91
C ARG A 112 -14.92 -9.58 12.92
N CYS A 113 -14.15 -9.31 11.90
CA CYS A 113 -13.48 -8.01 11.72
C CYS A 113 -13.51 -7.56 10.26
N LEU A 114 -13.19 -6.28 10.03
CA LEU A 114 -12.71 -5.84 8.72
C LEU A 114 -11.31 -6.42 8.52
N ARG A 115 -11.04 -6.99 7.36
CA ARG A 115 -9.76 -7.66 7.08
C ARG A 115 -8.56 -6.71 7.18
N PRO A 116 -7.55 -7.00 8.02
CA PRO A 116 -6.34 -6.17 8.12
C PRO A 116 -5.30 -6.50 7.04
N MET A 117 -5.48 -7.59 6.31
CA MET A 117 -4.61 -8.11 5.26
C MET A 117 -5.37 -9.11 4.39
N LEU A 118 -4.86 -9.42 3.19
CA LEU A 118 -5.46 -10.38 2.26
C LEU A 118 -4.92 -11.81 2.46
N ALA A 119 -3.71 -11.95 2.98
CA ALA A 119 -3.00 -13.23 3.08
C ALA A 119 -3.82 -14.39 3.70
N PRO A 120 -4.57 -14.22 4.83
CA PRO A 120 -5.35 -15.32 5.40
C PRO A 120 -6.39 -15.89 4.44
N HIS A 121 -7.00 -15.05 3.61
CA HIS A 121 -7.96 -15.49 2.61
C HIS A 121 -7.27 -16.21 1.45
N LEU A 122 -6.10 -15.72 1.00
CA LEU A 122 -5.32 -16.39 -0.05
C LEU A 122 -4.82 -17.76 0.43
N TYR A 123 -4.34 -17.90 1.66
CA TYR A 123 -4.00 -19.19 2.25
C TYR A 123 -5.20 -20.15 2.28
N TYR A 124 -6.38 -19.62 2.64
CA TYR A 124 -7.60 -20.45 2.63
C TYR A 124 -7.96 -20.94 1.24
N LEU A 125 -7.90 -20.08 0.23
CA LEU A 125 -8.16 -20.44 -1.17
C LEU A 125 -7.10 -21.42 -1.69
N LEU A 126 -5.82 -21.12 -1.46
CA LEU A 126 -4.69 -21.95 -1.87
C LEU A 126 -4.85 -23.38 -1.37
N ARG A 127 -5.19 -23.56 -0.08
CA ARG A 127 -5.48 -24.87 0.53
C ARG A 127 -6.54 -25.67 -0.23
N LYS A 128 -7.54 -25.00 -0.78
CA LYS A 128 -8.62 -25.63 -1.54
C LYS A 128 -8.25 -25.87 -2.99
N MET A 129 -7.71 -24.85 -3.64
CA MET A 129 -7.43 -24.84 -5.07
C MET A 129 -6.29 -25.78 -5.46
N LYS A 130 -5.26 -25.94 -4.62
CA LYS A 130 -4.14 -26.87 -4.88
C LYS A 130 -4.55 -28.33 -5.08
N LYS A 131 -5.79 -28.69 -4.71
CA LYS A 131 -6.32 -30.05 -4.90
C LYS A 131 -6.90 -30.28 -6.30
N ILE A 132 -7.17 -29.18 -7.03
CA ILE A 132 -7.93 -29.20 -8.28
C ILE A 132 -7.12 -28.58 -9.42
N TRP A 133 -6.41 -27.49 -9.14
CA TRP A 133 -5.68 -26.74 -10.15
C TRP A 133 -4.25 -27.27 -10.33
N PRO A 134 -3.72 -27.21 -11.57
CA PRO A 134 -2.36 -27.64 -11.83
C PRO A 134 -1.33 -26.71 -11.18
N ALA A 135 -0.16 -27.22 -10.89
CA ALA A 135 1.00 -26.45 -10.45
C ALA A 135 1.74 -25.84 -11.67
N PRO A 136 2.38 -24.66 -11.51
CA PRO A 136 2.33 -23.79 -10.33
C PRO A 136 0.98 -23.09 -10.18
N LEU A 137 0.47 -22.98 -8.96
CA LEU A 137 -0.78 -22.28 -8.67
C LEU A 137 -0.48 -20.82 -8.35
N LYS A 138 -0.93 -19.92 -9.20
CA LYS A 138 -0.70 -18.47 -9.12
C LYS A 138 -2.03 -17.74 -8.93
N ILE A 139 -2.22 -17.09 -7.78
CA ILE A 139 -3.42 -16.29 -7.48
C ILE A 139 -3.04 -14.95 -6.88
N PHE A 140 -3.89 -13.96 -7.09
CA PHE A 140 -3.77 -12.64 -6.44
C PHE A 140 -5.14 -12.03 -6.16
N GLU A 141 -5.17 -11.09 -5.25
CA GLU A 141 -6.33 -10.24 -4.97
C GLU A 141 -5.88 -8.79 -4.80
N VAL A 142 -6.68 -7.85 -5.31
CA VAL A 142 -6.57 -6.43 -5.00
C VAL A 142 -7.81 -6.01 -4.24
N GLY A 143 -7.64 -5.41 -3.07
CA GLY A 143 -8.80 -4.99 -2.29
C GLY A 143 -8.48 -4.19 -1.05
N PRO A 144 -9.53 -3.59 -0.43
CA PRO A 144 -9.36 -2.78 0.77
C PRO A 144 -9.00 -3.62 1.97
N CYS A 145 -8.08 -3.08 2.79
CA CYS A 145 -7.69 -3.56 4.10
C CYS A 145 -7.83 -2.45 5.13
N PHE A 146 -7.94 -2.83 6.42
CA PHE A 146 -8.29 -1.91 7.50
C PHE A 146 -7.46 -2.18 8.75
N ARG A 147 -6.71 -1.19 9.24
CA ARG A 147 -5.92 -1.28 10.48
C ARG A 147 -6.09 0.01 11.29
N LYS A 148 -6.19 -0.10 12.60
CA LYS A 148 -6.22 1.05 13.53
C LYS A 148 -4.86 1.73 13.66
N GLU A 149 -4.17 1.89 12.57
CA GLU A 149 -2.83 2.42 12.50
C GLU A 149 -2.86 3.73 11.71
N SER A 150 -2.82 4.85 12.43
CA SER A 150 -2.93 6.18 11.81
C SER A 150 -1.77 7.10 12.13
N LYS A 151 -0.67 6.58 12.68
CA LYS A 151 0.48 7.39 13.05
C LYS A 151 1.47 7.49 11.89
N GLY A 152 1.77 8.74 11.48
CA GLY A 152 2.74 9.04 10.43
C GLY A 152 2.14 9.34 9.06
N GLY A 153 2.97 9.86 8.15
CA GLY A 153 2.58 10.27 6.80
C GLY A 153 2.36 9.09 5.83
N TYR A 154 2.74 7.88 6.23
CA TYR A 154 2.76 6.66 5.38
C TYR A 154 1.74 5.60 5.78
N HIS A 155 0.84 5.90 6.74
CA HIS A 155 -0.15 4.95 7.26
C HIS A 155 -1.57 5.51 7.16
N MET A 156 -2.51 4.63 6.84
CA MET A 156 -3.94 4.90 6.75
C MET A 156 -4.71 3.78 7.43
N GLU A 157 -5.86 4.11 7.99
CA GLU A 157 -6.76 3.11 8.57
C GLU A 157 -7.47 2.27 7.51
N GLU A 158 -7.74 2.84 6.35
CA GLU A 158 -8.25 2.17 5.15
C GLU A 158 -7.25 2.34 4.01
N PHE A 159 -6.80 1.24 3.41
CA PHE A 159 -5.84 1.23 2.32
C PHE A 159 -6.12 0.07 1.36
N THR A 160 -5.57 0.14 0.16
CA THR A 160 -5.70 -0.90 -0.85
C THR A 160 -4.43 -1.74 -0.88
N MET A 161 -4.57 -3.05 -0.68
CA MET A 161 -3.49 -4.01 -0.88
C MET A 161 -3.69 -4.80 -2.17
N LEU A 162 -2.59 -5.04 -2.87
CA LEU A 162 -2.44 -6.18 -3.75
C LEU A 162 -1.68 -7.25 -2.95
N ASN A 163 -2.19 -8.48 -2.93
CA ASN A 163 -1.46 -9.61 -2.38
C ASN A 163 -1.51 -10.76 -3.38
N LEU A 164 -0.37 -11.37 -3.64
CA LEU A 164 -0.23 -12.49 -4.55
C LEU A 164 0.49 -13.66 -3.89
N VAL A 165 0.29 -14.85 -4.43
CA VAL A 165 1.04 -16.04 -4.07
C VAL A 165 1.22 -16.94 -5.30
N CYS A 166 2.44 -17.44 -5.49
CA CYS A 166 2.76 -18.54 -6.39
C CYS A 166 3.15 -19.75 -5.55
N PHE A 167 2.42 -20.85 -5.70
CA PHE A 167 2.64 -22.09 -4.97
C PHE A 167 3.15 -23.20 -5.89
N SER A 168 3.99 -24.08 -5.37
CA SER A 168 4.72 -25.12 -6.13
C SER A 168 5.59 -24.54 -7.24
N CYS A 169 6.27 -23.44 -6.95
CA CYS A 169 7.29 -22.84 -7.79
C CYS A 169 8.64 -23.58 -7.61
N THR A 170 9.50 -23.49 -8.61
CA THR A 170 10.79 -24.21 -8.64
C THR A 170 11.87 -23.46 -7.87
N GLU A 171 12.00 -22.17 -8.15
CA GLU A 171 13.02 -21.27 -7.57
C GLU A 171 12.33 -20.04 -6.92
N PRO A 172 11.70 -20.19 -5.72
CA PRO A 172 10.82 -19.18 -5.15
C PRO A 172 11.43 -17.79 -5.06
N LEU A 173 12.70 -17.69 -4.63
CA LEU A 173 13.37 -16.40 -4.50
C LEU A 173 13.68 -15.77 -5.87
N ALA A 174 14.20 -16.52 -6.80
CA ALA A 174 14.52 -16.01 -8.15
C ALA A 174 13.25 -15.58 -8.89
N GLU A 175 12.19 -16.40 -8.82
CA GLU A 175 10.90 -16.08 -9.42
C GLU A 175 10.22 -14.86 -8.77
N LEU A 176 10.38 -14.68 -7.46
CA LEU A 176 9.90 -13.50 -6.72
C LEU A 176 10.59 -12.25 -7.22
N LEU A 177 11.92 -12.27 -7.33
CA LEU A 177 12.72 -11.12 -7.77
C LEU A 177 12.39 -10.73 -9.22
N ASP A 178 12.31 -11.70 -10.12
CA ASP A 178 11.88 -11.48 -11.51
C ASP A 178 10.46 -10.87 -11.60
N LEU A 179 9.55 -11.34 -10.76
CA LEU A 179 8.19 -10.77 -10.71
C LEU A 179 8.17 -9.36 -10.13
N ALA A 180 9.01 -9.05 -9.14
CA ALA A 180 9.11 -7.71 -8.58
C ALA A 180 9.60 -6.71 -9.64
N ASP A 181 10.61 -7.07 -10.44
CA ASP A 181 11.06 -6.28 -11.58
C ASP A 181 9.90 -6.02 -12.57
N LYS A 182 9.19 -7.07 -12.98
CA LYS A 182 8.05 -6.95 -13.90
C LYS A 182 6.91 -6.09 -13.36
N LEU A 183 6.62 -6.17 -12.06
CA LEU A 183 5.57 -5.36 -11.43
C LEU A 183 5.89 -3.87 -11.44
N LEU A 184 7.18 -3.50 -11.35
CA LEU A 184 7.61 -2.10 -11.28
C LEU A 184 8.03 -1.52 -12.63
N ASP A 185 8.35 -2.35 -13.63
CA ASP A 185 8.72 -1.93 -14.98
C ASP A 185 7.72 -0.93 -15.63
N PRO A 186 6.37 -1.14 -15.56
CA PRO A 186 5.41 -0.21 -16.15
C PRO A 186 5.40 1.19 -15.54
N PHE A 187 6.09 1.38 -14.42
CA PHE A 187 6.18 2.68 -13.73
C PHE A 187 7.54 3.35 -13.94
N ASN A 188 8.51 2.65 -14.52
CA ASN A 188 9.87 3.14 -14.78
C ASN A 188 10.50 3.80 -13.55
N ILE A 189 10.41 3.11 -12.41
CA ILE A 189 10.88 3.60 -11.11
C ILE A 189 11.97 2.66 -10.57
N PRO A 190 13.15 3.19 -10.18
CA PRO A 190 14.18 2.38 -9.54
C PRO A 190 13.74 1.98 -8.13
N PHE A 191 14.10 0.78 -7.72
CA PHE A 191 13.83 0.26 -6.39
C PHE A 191 15.03 -0.49 -5.82
N ASN A 192 15.05 -0.65 -4.51
CA ASN A 192 16.02 -1.46 -3.79
C ASN A 192 15.28 -2.62 -3.10
N ILE A 193 16.03 -3.67 -2.86
CA ILE A 193 15.57 -4.83 -2.09
C ILE A 193 16.33 -4.86 -0.79
N THR A 194 15.63 -4.99 0.34
CA THR A 194 16.20 -5.10 1.67
C THR A 194 15.72 -6.35 2.38
N ASP A 195 16.61 -6.99 3.12
CA ASP A 195 16.24 -8.07 4.05
C ASP A 195 15.69 -7.45 5.33
N GLU A 196 14.49 -7.86 5.73
CA GLU A 196 13.78 -7.34 6.89
C GLU A 196 13.20 -8.47 7.75
N TYR A 197 12.56 -8.11 8.86
CA TYR A 197 11.92 -9.04 9.76
C TYR A 197 10.48 -8.63 10.07
N SER A 198 9.53 -9.54 9.82
CA SER A 198 8.12 -9.35 10.20
C SER A 198 7.71 -10.26 11.35
N GLU A 199 6.76 -9.80 12.16
CA GLU A 199 6.18 -10.59 13.26
C GLU A 199 5.41 -11.83 12.78
N VAL A 200 4.98 -11.86 11.51
CA VAL A 200 4.18 -12.94 10.94
C VAL A 200 5.05 -13.98 10.23
N TYR A 201 5.97 -13.53 9.38
CA TYR A 201 6.76 -14.42 8.52
C TYR A 201 8.22 -14.58 8.94
N GLY A 202 8.67 -13.88 10.00
CA GLY A 202 10.08 -13.84 10.34
C GLY A 202 10.87 -13.07 9.27
N ARG A 203 11.83 -13.70 8.61
CA ARG A 203 12.57 -13.05 7.52
C ARG A 203 11.68 -12.73 6.35
N THR A 204 11.69 -11.48 5.93
CA THR A 204 10.98 -10.94 4.76
C THR A 204 11.93 -10.20 3.85
N ILE A 205 11.46 -9.91 2.65
CA ILE A 205 12.16 -9.14 1.64
C ILE A 205 11.28 -7.93 1.34
N ASP A 206 11.79 -6.74 1.63
CA ASP A 206 11.04 -5.53 1.37
C ASP A 206 11.50 -4.87 0.07
N ILE A 207 10.54 -4.36 -0.69
CA ILE A 207 10.75 -3.58 -1.92
C ILE A 207 10.61 -2.11 -1.54
N VAL A 208 11.71 -1.37 -1.69
CA VAL A 208 11.84 0.01 -1.22
C VAL A 208 12.08 0.96 -2.38
N VAL A 209 11.29 2.04 -2.45
CA VAL A 209 11.40 3.10 -3.45
C VAL A 209 11.54 4.43 -2.71
N ASN A 210 12.61 5.19 -2.97
CA ASN A 210 12.87 6.48 -2.31
C ASN A 210 12.72 6.40 -0.78
N ASP A 211 13.35 5.40 -0.15
CA ASP A 211 13.30 5.11 1.29
C ASP A 211 11.90 4.77 1.84
N VAL A 212 10.94 4.48 0.98
CA VAL A 212 9.59 4.04 1.36
C VAL A 212 9.42 2.57 1.00
N GLU A 213 9.12 1.71 1.98
CA GLU A 213 8.67 0.34 1.76
C GLU A 213 7.30 0.36 1.04
N ILE A 214 7.27 -0.08 -0.22
CA ILE A 214 6.04 -0.18 -1.01
C ILE A 214 5.45 -1.58 -1.01
N ALA A 215 6.28 -2.60 -0.80
CA ALA A 215 5.85 -4.00 -0.72
C ALA A 215 6.76 -4.79 0.21
N SER A 216 6.18 -5.84 0.81
CA SER A 216 6.90 -6.85 1.57
C SER A 216 6.60 -8.23 1.01
N ALA A 217 7.61 -9.07 0.92
CA ALA A 217 7.54 -10.39 0.31
C ALA A 217 8.12 -11.47 1.23
N ALA A 218 7.65 -12.68 1.06
CA ALA A 218 8.17 -13.85 1.77
C ALA A 218 8.27 -15.06 0.84
N VAL A 219 9.16 -15.96 1.20
CA VAL A 219 9.33 -17.26 0.53
C VAL A 219 9.11 -18.40 1.50
N GLY A 220 8.45 -19.44 1.03
CA GLY A 220 8.20 -20.68 1.79
C GLY A 220 8.95 -21.87 1.22
N PRO A 221 8.97 -22.98 1.99
CA PRO A 221 8.05 -23.29 3.09
C PRO A 221 8.35 -22.52 4.38
N HIS A 222 7.31 -22.17 5.12
CA HIS A 222 7.36 -21.48 6.40
C HIS A 222 6.60 -22.26 7.49
N GLU A 223 6.95 -22.08 8.77
CA GLU A 223 6.27 -22.77 9.88
C GLU A 223 4.75 -22.51 9.94
N LEU A 224 4.33 -21.31 9.55
CA LEU A 224 2.93 -20.89 9.45
C LEU A 224 2.10 -21.78 8.53
N ASP A 225 2.73 -22.36 7.50
CA ASP A 225 2.07 -23.17 6.47
C ASP A 225 1.37 -24.41 7.05
N LYS A 226 1.87 -24.93 8.17
CA LYS A 226 1.26 -26.05 8.91
C LYS A 226 -0.17 -25.75 9.35
N ASN A 227 -0.45 -24.49 9.73
CA ASN A 227 -1.78 -24.05 10.15
C ASN A 227 -2.80 -24.08 9.01
N TRP A 228 -2.32 -24.15 7.78
CA TRP A 228 -3.09 -24.09 6.55
C TRP A 228 -3.06 -25.36 5.72
N ASP A 229 -2.42 -26.42 6.21
CA ASP A 229 -2.15 -27.65 5.46
C ASP A 229 -1.45 -27.38 4.11
N ILE A 230 -0.56 -26.41 4.08
CA ILE A 230 0.28 -26.06 2.94
C ILE A 230 1.64 -26.72 3.13
N THR A 231 2.06 -27.47 2.11
CA THR A 231 3.38 -28.13 2.08
C THR A 231 3.95 -27.93 0.68
N GLY A 232 5.11 -27.35 0.58
CA GLY A 232 5.78 -27.08 -0.69
C GLY A 232 6.35 -25.67 -0.78
N SER A 233 7.09 -25.41 -1.85
CA SER A 233 7.69 -24.12 -2.14
C SER A 233 6.64 -23.09 -2.56
N TRP A 234 6.80 -21.88 -2.12
CA TRP A 234 5.96 -20.75 -2.53
C TRP A 234 6.70 -19.42 -2.35
N TYR A 235 6.23 -18.42 -3.05
CA TYR A 235 6.52 -17.02 -2.72
C TYR A 235 5.25 -16.20 -2.74
N GLY A 236 5.25 -15.09 -1.98
CA GLY A 236 4.15 -14.15 -1.94
C GLY A 236 4.64 -12.72 -1.78
N ILE A 237 3.89 -11.77 -2.34
CA ILE A 237 4.15 -10.34 -2.24
C ILE A 237 2.88 -9.64 -1.76
N GLY A 238 3.03 -8.77 -0.75
CA GLY A 238 2.00 -7.83 -0.33
C GLY A 238 2.43 -6.41 -0.68
N LEU A 239 1.71 -5.74 -1.59
CA LEU A 239 2.02 -4.41 -2.08
C LEU A 239 0.93 -3.41 -1.69
N GLY A 240 1.33 -2.25 -1.10
CA GLY A 240 0.44 -1.15 -0.77
C GLY A 240 0.28 -0.19 -1.95
N LEU A 241 -0.91 -0.15 -2.56
CA LEU A 241 -1.14 0.66 -3.77
C LEU A 241 -0.99 2.15 -3.50
N GLU A 242 -1.47 2.63 -2.36
CA GLU A 242 -1.36 4.04 -1.99
C GLU A 242 0.11 4.46 -1.75
N ARG A 243 0.94 3.57 -1.19
CA ARG A 243 2.38 3.85 -1.03
C ARG A 243 3.06 3.97 -2.38
N LEU A 244 2.81 3.04 -3.30
CA LEU A 244 3.33 3.12 -4.66
C LEU A 244 2.84 4.38 -5.38
N ALA A 245 1.55 4.69 -5.35
CA ALA A 245 0.99 5.89 -5.96
C ALA A 245 1.60 7.18 -5.37
N MET A 246 1.85 7.19 -4.06
CA MET A 246 2.47 8.32 -3.36
C MET A 246 3.91 8.57 -3.84
N VAL A 247 4.74 7.53 -3.91
CA VAL A 247 6.13 7.68 -4.35
C VAL A 247 6.24 8.03 -5.83
N LEU A 248 5.35 7.50 -6.68
CA LEU A 248 5.27 7.86 -8.11
C LEU A 248 5.01 9.35 -8.34
N GLN A 249 4.28 10.01 -7.42
CA GLN A 249 3.98 11.45 -7.50
C GLN A 249 4.91 12.31 -6.67
N GLY A 250 5.87 11.72 -5.95
CA GLY A 250 6.76 12.45 -5.05
C GLY A 250 6.04 13.07 -3.85
N TYR A 251 4.86 12.57 -3.47
CA TYR A 251 4.14 13.06 -2.29
C TYR A 251 4.74 12.50 -1.01
N GLN A 252 4.74 13.32 0.04
CA GLN A 252 5.22 12.95 1.37
C GLN A 252 4.08 12.56 2.33
N ASN A 253 2.85 12.53 1.85
CA ASN A 253 1.69 12.17 2.65
C ASN A 253 0.73 11.30 1.83
N ILE A 254 0.57 10.08 2.30
CA ILE A 254 -0.27 9.06 1.66
C ILE A 254 -1.74 9.47 1.51
N ARG A 255 -2.24 10.38 2.37
CA ARG A 255 -3.62 10.90 2.31
C ARG A 255 -3.96 11.58 0.99
N ARG A 256 -2.95 12.06 0.26
CA ARG A 256 -3.15 12.74 -1.03
C ARG A 256 -3.64 11.78 -2.13
N VAL A 257 -3.27 10.52 -2.05
CA VAL A 257 -3.61 9.48 -3.03
C VAL A 257 -4.59 8.43 -2.51
N SER A 258 -4.92 8.49 -1.22
CA SER A 258 -5.86 7.57 -0.57
C SER A 258 -7.31 7.97 -0.78
N ARG A 259 -8.24 7.09 -0.40
CA ARG A 259 -9.66 7.44 -0.29
C ARG A 259 -9.84 8.58 0.70
N SER A 260 -10.26 9.76 0.24
CA SER A 260 -10.33 10.96 1.05
C SER A 260 -11.40 11.91 0.55
N LEU A 261 -12.06 12.61 1.49
CA LEU A 261 -12.92 13.75 1.19
C LEU A 261 -12.16 15.10 1.22
N SER A 262 -10.91 15.07 1.65
CA SER A 262 -10.06 16.26 1.68
C SER A 262 -9.17 16.40 0.45
N TYR A 263 -8.88 15.26 -0.21
CA TYR A 263 -8.05 15.19 -1.39
C TYR A 263 -8.71 14.35 -2.47
N GLN A 264 -8.50 14.72 -3.72
CA GLN A 264 -8.79 13.89 -4.88
C GLN A 264 -7.58 13.90 -5.79
N ASP A 265 -7.05 12.71 -6.02
CA ASP A 265 -5.90 12.46 -6.91
C ASP A 265 -4.73 13.43 -6.67
N GLY A 266 -4.34 13.58 -5.41
CA GLY A 266 -3.28 14.49 -4.98
C GLY A 266 -3.71 15.93 -4.76
N ALA A 267 -4.84 16.38 -5.29
CA ALA A 267 -5.30 17.74 -5.14
C ALA A 267 -6.12 17.95 -3.84
N ARG A 268 -5.81 19.00 -3.10
CA ARG A 268 -6.60 19.45 -1.96
C ARG A 268 -7.94 20.01 -2.44
N LEU A 269 -9.05 19.61 -1.83
CA LEU A 269 -10.38 20.11 -2.18
C LEU A 269 -10.74 21.43 -1.48
N ASN A 270 -10.28 21.62 -0.25
CA ASN A 270 -10.46 22.88 0.49
C ASN A 270 -9.38 23.89 0.12
N ILE A 271 -9.56 24.54 -1.03
CA ILE A 271 -8.63 25.51 -1.63
C ILE A 271 -9.26 26.90 -1.76
#